data_4ae9cf7f9c3e08e80fae7d4c3ad29985
#
_entry.id   4ae9cf7f9c3e08e80fae7d4c3ad29985
#
_cell.length_a   1.000
_cell.length_b   1.000
_cell.length_c   1.000
_cell.angle_alpha   90.00
_cell.angle_beta   90.00
_cell.angle_gamma   90.00
#
_symmetry.space_group_name_H-M   'P 1'
#
loop_
_entity.id
_entity.type
_entity.pdbx_description
1 polymer ?
#
loop_
_entity_poly.entity_id
_entity_poly.type
_entity_poly.pdbx_seq_one_letter_code
_entity_poly.pdbx_strand_id
1 'polypeptide(L)'
;MSFVGENSGVKMGSEDWEKDEPQHPAGSPLEPGPSLPSMNFVHTSPKVKNLNPKKFSIHDQDHKVLVVDSGNLIAVPDKNYIRPEIFFALASSLSSASAEKGSPILLGVSKGEFCLCCDKDKGQSHPSLQLKKKKLMKLAALKESARRPFIFYRAQVGSRNMLESAAHPGWFICTSCNCNEPVGVTDKFENRKHIEFSFQPVCKAEMSPSEVSD
;
A
#
# COMPACT_ATOMS: atom_id res chain seq x y z
N MET A 1 -53.55 9.81 35.89
CA MET A 1 -54.31 8.74 35.33
C MET A 1 -53.31 7.66 34.88
N SER A 2 -53.29 6.60 35.64
CA SER A 2 -52.41 5.45 35.45
C SER A 2 -53.05 4.49 34.45
N PHE A 3 -52.29 3.88 33.59
CA PHE A 3 -52.63 2.57 33.06
C PHE A 3 -51.40 1.68 33.02
N VAL A 4 -51.52 0.66 33.83
CA VAL A 4 -50.70 -0.55 33.93
C VAL A 4 -51.32 -1.62 32.99
N GLY A 5 -50.54 -2.43 32.36
CA GLY A 5 -50.96 -3.64 31.65
C GLY A 5 -49.72 -4.43 31.34
N GLU A 6 -49.26 -5.32 32.13
CA GLU A 6 -49.37 -6.80 32.26
C GLU A 6 -49.09 -7.52 30.94
N ASN A 7 -47.93 -8.12 30.85
CA ASN A 7 -47.47 -9.47 31.14
C ASN A 7 -48.20 -10.60 30.36
N SER A 8 -47.51 -11.27 29.50
CA SER A 8 -47.77 -12.68 29.21
C SER A 8 -46.50 -13.36 28.71
N GLY A 9 -45.90 -14.13 29.57
CA GLY A 9 -44.87 -15.09 29.24
C GLY A 9 -45.47 -16.32 28.57
N VAL A 10 -44.78 -16.85 27.58
CA VAL A 10 -44.99 -18.22 27.10
C VAL A 10 -43.67 -18.98 27.20
N LYS A 11 -43.62 -19.87 28.15
CA LYS A 11 -42.69 -21.01 28.21
C LYS A 11 -43.23 -22.11 27.30
N MET A 12 -42.39 -22.64 26.46
CA MET A 12 -42.43 -24.02 25.92
C MET A 12 -41.03 -24.33 25.46
N GLY A 13 -40.37 -25.42 25.74
CA GLY A 13 -40.72 -26.78 26.03
C GLY A 13 -39.55 -27.53 25.46
N SER A 14 -38.73 -28.12 26.30
CA SER A 14 -37.64 -29.01 25.93
C SER A 14 -38.24 -30.29 25.31
N GLU A 15 -37.77 -30.64 24.12
CA GLU A 15 -37.97 -31.99 23.60
C GLU A 15 -36.60 -32.66 23.40
N ASP A 16 -36.41 -33.69 24.23
CA ASP A 16 -35.39 -34.71 24.13
C ASP A 16 -35.54 -35.45 22.79
N TRP A 17 -34.47 -35.63 22.06
CA TRP A 17 -34.37 -36.63 21.02
C TRP A 17 -33.34 -37.67 21.43
N GLU A 18 -33.85 -38.83 21.74
CA GLU A 18 -33.12 -40.05 22.09
C GLU A 18 -32.22 -40.53 20.97
N LYS A 19 -31.13 -41.12 21.43
CA LYS A 19 -30.14 -41.90 20.71
C LYS A 19 -30.77 -43.12 20.03
N ASP A 20 -30.43 -43.33 18.78
CA ASP A 20 -30.44 -44.66 18.17
C ASP A 20 -29.04 -44.88 17.52
N GLU A 21 -28.28 -45.75 18.20
CA GLU A 21 -27.12 -46.40 17.62
C GLU A 21 -27.57 -47.65 16.84
N PRO A 22 -27.08 -47.89 15.63
CA PRO A 22 -27.07 -49.23 15.08
C PRO A 22 -25.70 -49.88 15.26
N GLN A 23 -25.75 -51.06 15.79
CA GLN A 23 -24.67 -51.99 16.10
C GLN A 23 -23.91 -52.45 14.86
N HIS A 24 -22.61 -52.59 15.00
CA HIS A 24 -21.71 -53.27 14.09
C HIS A 24 -21.99 -54.76 13.91
N PRO A 25 -21.72 -55.29 12.70
CA PRO A 25 -21.25 -56.68 12.60
C PRO A 25 -19.76 -56.71 12.29
N ALA A 26 -19.10 -57.56 13.07
CA ALA A 26 -17.72 -57.97 12.85
C ALA A 26 -17.56 -58.77 11.56
N GLY A 27 -16.46 -58.56 10.85
CA GLY A 27 -16.12 -59.46 9.75
C GLY A 27 -14.89 -59.07 8.96
N SER A 28 -13.80 -59.74 9.28
CA SER A 28 -12.70 -60.17 8.41
C SER A 28 -11.60 -59.22 7.91
N PRO A 29 -10.35 -59.71 7.89
CA PRO A 29 -9.14 -58.89 7.67
C PRO A 29 -8.94 -58.60 6.18
N LEU A 30 -8.69 -57.36 5.88
CA LEU A 30 -8.32 -56.91 4.54
C LEU A 30 -6.80 -56.86 4.41
N GLU A 31 -6.34 -57.40 3.33
CA GLU A 31 -4.98 -57.48 2.88
C GLU A 31 -4.31 -56.09 2.69
N PRO A 32 -2.98 -56.01 2.78
CA PRO A 32 -2.27 -54.75 2.58
C PRO A 32 -2.31 -54.32 1.11
N GLY A 33 -3.02 -53.22 0.84
CA GLY A 33 -3.04 -52.55 -0.45
C GLY A 33 -1.68 -51.87 -0.76
N PRO A 34 -1.38 -51.64 -2.04
CA PRO A 34 -0.06 -51.15 -2.49
C PRO A 34 0.19 -49.73 -1.96
N SER A 35 1.38 -49.56 -1.43
CA SER A 35 1.93 -48.30 -0.96
C SER A 35 1.85 -47.21 -2.04
N LEU A 36 1.15 -46.12 -1.80
CA LEU A 36 1.20 -44.93 -2.61
C LEU A 36 2.59 -44.30 -2.54
N PRO A 37 3.16 -43.83 -3.66
CA PRO A 37 4.45 -43.17 -3.63
C PRO A 37 4.36 -41.88 -2.83
N SER A 38 5.29 -41.76 -1.88
CA SER A 38 5.52 -40.55 -1.10
C SER A 38 5.78 -39.39 -2.05
N MET A 39 4.82 -38.49 -2.19
CA MET A 39 5.06 -37.23 -2.89
C MET A 39 6.00 -36.40 -2.04
N ASN A 40 7.27 -36.35 -2.44
CA ASN A 40 8.22 -35.38 -1.95
C ASN A 40 7.69 -34.01 -2.34
N PHE A 41 7.10 -33.30 -1.39
CA PHE A 41 6.88 -31.87 -1.50
C PHE A 41 8.25 -31.18 -1.55
N VAL A 42 8.70 -30.95 -2.76
CA VAL A 42 9.81 -30.04 -3.00
C VAL A 42 9.32 -28.67 -2.52
N HIS A 43 9.80 -28.25 -1.37
CA HIS A 43 9.70 -26.87 -0.91
C HIS A 43 10.46 -26.00 -1.93
N THR A 44 9.78 -25.60 -2.99
CA THR A 44 10.25 -24.50 -3.83
C THR A 44 10.08 -23.24 -3.00
N SER A 45 11.18 -22.81 -2.39
CA SER A 45 11.27 -21.47 -1.83
C SER A 45 10.77 -20.47 -2.88
N PRO A 46 9.86 -19.53 -2.52
CA PRO A 46 9.38 -18.55 -3.47
C PRO A 46 10.59 -17.81 -4.03
N LYS A 47 10.81 -17.91 -5.34
CA LYS A 47 11.84 -17.15 -6.04
C LYS A 47 11.64 -15.69 -5.68
N VAL A 48 12.59 -15.13 -4.93
CA VAL A 48 12.64 -13.71 -4.63
C VAL A 48 12.72 -13.03 -5.98
N LYS A 49 11.59 -12.48 -6.46
CA LYS A 49 11.58 -11.63 -7.64
C LYS A 49 12.54 -10.49 -7.32
N ASN A 50 13.57 -10.31 -8.16
CA ASN A 50 14.44 -9.14 -8.08
C ASN A 50 13.55 -7.90 -8.21
N LEU A 51 13.20 -7.32 -7.05
CA LEU A 51 12.38 -6.13 -6.96
C LEU A 51 13.28 -4.93 -7.28
N ASN A 52 13.39 -4.60 -8.57
CA ASN A 52 14.08 -3.38 -8.98
C ASN A 52 13.10 -2.20 -8.87
N PRO A 53 13.35 -1.24 -7.98
CA PRO A 53 12.52 -0.05 -7.88
C PRO A 53 12.62 0.79 -9.16
N LYS A 54 11.47 1.27 -9.61
CA LYS A 54 11.41 2.29 -10.67
C LYS A 54 11.81 3.63 -10.07
N LYS A 55 12.58 4.42 -10.82
CA LYS A 55 13.10 5.71 -10.37
C LYS A 55 12.49 6.85 -11.20
N PHE A 56 12.00 7.89 -10.53
CA PHE A 56 11.44 9.07 -11.18
C PHE A 56 11.49 10.29 -10.27
N SER A 57 11.43 11.48 -10.87
CA SER A 57 11.11 12.73 -10.18
C SER A 57 9.61 13.00 -10.28
N ILE A 58 9.09 13.79 -9.36
CA ILE A 58 7.67 14.14 -9.31
C ILE A 58 7.51 15.64 -9.43
N HIS A 59 6.59 16.06 -10.32
CA HIS A 59 6.19 17.45 -10.52
C HIS A 59 4.69 17.57 -10.27
N ASP A 60 4.27 18.67 -9.64
CA ASP A 60 2.85 18.99 -9.47
C ASP A 60 2.28 19.73 -10.71
N GLN A 61 1.02 20.16 -10.58
CA GLN A 61 0.32 20.87 -11.66
C GLN A 61 0.91 22.26 -11.97
N ASP A 62 1.55 22.89 -11.00
CA ASP A 62 2.27 24.16 -11.16
C ASP A 62 3.75 23.99 -11.54
N HIS A 63 4.11 22.76 -11.97
CA HIS A 63 5.50 22.40 -12.30
C HIS A 63 6.49 22.54 -11.13
N LYS A 64 6.00 22.58 -9.86
CA LYS A 64 6.89 22.52 -8.72
C LYS A 64 7.45 21.10 -8.61
N VAL A 65 8.73 20.99 -8.26
CA VAL A 65 9.40 19.70 -8.01
C VAL A 65 9.38 19.38 -6.53
N LEU A 66 9.34 18.09 -6.21
CA LEU A 66 9.41 17.62 -4.85
C LEU A 66 10.86 17.39 -4.43
N VAL A 67 11.24 17.95 -3.29
CA VAL A 67 12.56 17.82 -2.68
C VAL A 67 12.44 17.42 -1.21
N VAL A 68 13.48 16.81 -0.68
CA VAL A 68 13.59 16.55 0.76
C VAL A 68 14.44 17.64 1.39
N ASP A 69 13.84 18.35 2.34
CA ASP A 69 14.52 19.37 3.14
C ASP A 69 14.27 19.11 4.63
N SER A 70 15.35 19.04 5.40
CA SER A 70 15.31 18.87 6.86
C SER A 70 14.39 17.72 7.33
N GLY A 71 14.35 16.63 6.56
CA GLY A 71 13.54 15.46 6.84
C GLY A 71 12.07 15.56 6.43
N ASN A 72 11.68 16.64 5.74
CA ASN A 72 10.36 16.84 5.21
C ASN A 72 10.36 16.85 3.68
N LEU A 73 9.27 16.41 3.09
CA LEU A 73 9.04 16.53 1.66
C LEU A 73 8.35 17.86 1.38
N ILE A 74 8.96 18.72 0.55
CA ILE A 74 8.44 20.02 0.20
C ILE A 74 8.33 20.19 -1.33
N ALA A 75 7.41 21.05 -1.79
CA ALA A 75 7.24 21.39 -3.18
C ALA A 75 7.86 22.77 -3.45
N VAL A 76 8.85 22.83 -4.32
CA VAL A 76 9.61 24.03 -4.66
C VAL A 76 9.53 24.33 -6.15
N PRO A 77 9.67 25.62 -6.58
CA PRO A 77 9.75 25.94 -7.99
C PRO A 77 10.88 25.19 -8.67
N ASP A 78 10.62 24.65 -9.86
CA ASP A 78 11.64 24.01 -10.68
C ASP A 78 12.59 25.09 -11.26
N LYS A 79 13.84 25.05 -10.83
CA LYS A 79 14.91 25.96 -11.27
C LYS A 79 16.18 25.16 -11.57
N ASN A 80 17.00 25.67 -12.47
CA ASN A 80 18.21 24.97 -12.93
C ASN A 80 19.18 24.53 -11.82
N TYR A 81 19.17 25.20 -10.66
CA TYR A 81 20.00 24.85 -9.50
C TYR A 81 19.32 23.94 -8.50
N ILE A 82 18.01 23.67 -8.67
CA ILE A 82 17.27 22.75 -7.82
C ILE A 82 17.45 21.32 -8.37
N ARG A 83 17.81 20.40 -7.50
CA ARG A 83 17.86 18.97 -7.82
C ARG A 83 16.58 18.30 -7.28
N PRO A 84 15.68 17.85 -8.16
CA PRO A 84 14.51 17.08 -7.73
C PRO A 84 14.91 15.83 -6.95
N GLU A 85 14.12 15.50 -5.94
CA GLU A 85 14.29 14.23 -5.24
C GLU A 85 13.98 13.06 -6.18
N ILE A 86 14.78 12.01 -6.07
CA ILE A 86 14.56 10.77 -6.81
C ILE A 86 13.70 9.83 -5.97
N PHE A 87 12.51 9.57 -6.46
CA PHE A 87 11.59 8.61 -5.86
C PHE A 87 11.88 7.22 -6.37
N PHE A 88 11.84 6.26 -5.46
CA PHE A 88 11.98 4.84 -5.71
C PHE A 88 10.63 4.18 -5.47
N ALA A 89 10.01 3.64 -6.51
CA ALA A 89 8.72 2.97 -6.42
C ALA A 89 8.87 1.46 -6.55
N LEU A 90 8.26 0.73 -5.62
CA LEU A 90 8.08 -0.71 -5.69
C LEU A 90 6.60 -1.04 -5.78
N ALA A 91 6.24 -1.95 -6.69
CA ALA A 91 4.91 -2.54 -6.68
C ALA A 91 4.70 -3.31 -5.37
N SER A 92 3.54 -3.14 -4.78
CA SER A 92 3.13 -3.88 -3.58
C SER A 92 1.84 -4.64 -3.85
N SER A 93 1.54 -5.61 -3.01
CA SER A 93 0.27 -6.34 -3.04
C SER A 93 -0.57 -5.98 -1.83
N LEU A 94 -1.87 -5.85 -2.04
CA LEU A 94 -2.88 -5.73 -0.99
C LEU A 94 -3.98 -6.74 -1.28
N SER A 95 -4.43 -7.47 -0.26
CA SER A 95 -5.54 -8.41 -0.35
C SER A 95 -6.86 -7.71 -0.72
N SER A 96 -7.01 -6.45 -0.34
CA SER A 96 -8.16 -5.59 -0.63
C SER A 96 -7.94 -4.66 -1.82
N ALA A 97 -6.92 -4.90 -2.67
CA ALA A 97 -6.67 -4.07 -3.83
C ALA A 97 -7.84 -4.17 -4.82
N SER A 98 -8.44 -3.02 -5.14
CA SER A 98 -9.41 -2.87 -6.22
C SER A 98 -8.70 -2.30 -7.44
N ALA A 99 -8.92 -2.89 -8.60
CA ALA A 99 -8.39 -2.38 -9.87
C ALA A 99 -8.83 -0.94 -10.16
N GLU A 100 -10.01 -0.55 -9.64
CA GLU A 100 -10.57 0.80 -9.79
C GLU A 100 -9.75 1.88 -9.09
N LYS A 101 -9.08 1.54 -7.98
CA LYS A 101 -8.25 2.47 -7.22
C LYS A 101 -6.85 2.67 -7.80
N GLY A 102 -6.46 1.84 -8.74
CA GLY A 102 -5.13 1.87 -9.34
C GLY A 102 -4.17 0.84 -8.73
N SER A 103 -2.89 1.00 -9.02
CA SER A 103 -1.84 0.06 -8.62
C SER A 103 -1.28 0.41 -7.24
N PRO A 104 -1.25 -0.53 -6.28
CA PRO A 104 -0.64 -0.28 -4.97
C PRO A 104 0.89 -0.24 -5.10
N ILE A 105 1.50 0.82 -4.57
CA ILE A 105 2.95 1.04 -4.60
C ILE A 105 3.48 1.49 -3.24
N LEU A 106 4.75 1.20 -3.00
CA LEU A 106 5.56 1.78 -1.93
C LEU A 106 6.46 2.85 -2.55
N LEU A 107 6.61 3.97 -1.87
CA LEU A 107 7.45 5.10 -2.32
C LEU A 107 8.55 5.38 -1.31
N GLY A 108 9.80 5.33 -1.78
CA GLY A 108 10.97 5.70 -1.01
C GLY A 108 11.69 6.91 -1.61
N VAL A 109 12.39 7.64 -0.77
CA VAL A 109 13.27 8.77 -1.11
C VAL A 109 14.66 8.55 -0.50
N SER A 110 15.61 9.43 -0.79
CA SER A 110 16.98 9.33 -0.28
C SER A 110 17.58 7.94 -0.50
N LYS A 111 17.59 7.49 -1.74
CA LYS A 111 18.06 6.15 -2.18
C LYS A 111 17.29 4.98 -1.54
N GLY A 112 16.03 5.22 -1.11
CA GLY A 112 15.18 4.22 -0.49
C GLY A 112 15.40 4.02 1.02
N GLU A 113 16.14 4.92 1.69
CA GLU A 113 16.36 4.87 3.14
C GLU A 113 15.16 5.40 3.94
N PHE A 114 14.36 6.29 3.35
CA PHE A 114 13.13 6.82 3.92
C PHE A 114 11.94 6.47 3.03
N CYS A 115 10.81 6.14 3.66
CA CYS A 115 9.58 5.82 2.94
C CYS A 115 8.46 6.79 3.32
N LEU A 116 7.64 7.14 2.32
CA LEU A 116 6.41 7.91 2.53
C LEU A 116 5.42 7.08 3.32
N CYS A 117 4.81 7.70 4.32
CA CYS A 117 3.83 7.11 5.22
C CYS A 117 2.66 8.07 5.39
N CYS A 118 1.44 7.58 5.26
CA CYS A 118 0.23 8.30 5.60
C CYS A 118 -0.37 7.68 6.85
N ASP A 119 -0.33 8.39 7.97
CA ASP A 119 -0.80 7.90 9.25
C ASP A 119 -1.31 9.04 10.13
N LYS A 120 -2.11 8.68 11.13
CA LYS A 120 -2.55 9.61 12.18
C LYS A 120 -1.55 9.62 13.32
N ASP A 121 -1.08 10.80 13.69
CA ASP A 121 -0.37 10.96 14.94
C ASP A 121 -1.33 10.96 16.14
N LYS A 122 -0.85 10.55 17.29
CA LYS A 122 -1.63 10.58 18.53
C LYS A 122 -2.14 11.99 18.81
N GLY A 123 -3.45 12.13 18.89
CA GLY A 123 -4.10 13.42 19.19
C GLY A 123 -4.49 14.24 17.95
N GLN A 124 -4.18 13.79 16.74
CA GLN A 124 -4.67 14.43 15.51
C GLN A 124 -5.96 13.80 15.00
N SER A 125 -6.85 14.64 14.47
CA SER A 125 -8.13 14.20 13.90
C SER A 125 -7.98 13.67 12.47
N HIS A 126 -6.94 14.10 11.72
CA HIS A 126 -6.69 13.72 10.33
C HIS A 126 -5.33 13.02 10.15
N PRO A 127 -5.20 12.20 9.10
CA PRO A 127 -3.90 11.65 8.75
C PRO A 127 -2.96 12.74 8.22
N SER A 128 -1.68 12.50 8.33
CA SER A 128 -0.61 13.35 7.78
C SER A 128 0.36 12.54 6.96
N LEU A 129 1.05 13.20 6.01
CA LEU A 129 2.14 12.60 5.27
C LEU A 129 3.44 12.75 6.06
N GLN A 130 4.17 11.66 6.21
CA GLN A 130 5.41 11.61 6.98
C GLN A 130 6.49 10.86 6.19
N LEU A 131 7.75 11.20 6.41
CA LEU A 131 8.89 10.41 5.97
C LEU A 131 9.37 9.58 7.16
N LYS A 132 9.27 8.26 7.05
CA LYS A 132 9.74 7.34 8.08
C LYS A 132 11.07 6.73 7.67
N LYS A 133 12.04 6.70 8.59
CA LYS A 133 13.34 6.03 8.38
C LYS A 133 13.15 4.52 8.32
N LYS A 134 12.80 4.01 7.16
CA LYS A 134 12.65 2.58 6.85
C LYS A 134 13.18 2.31 5.45
N LYS A 135 14.01 1.29 5.33
CA LYS A 135 14.52 0.87 4.02
C LYS A 135 13.39 0.29 3.18
N LEU A 136 13.20 0.80 1.98
CA LEU A 136 12.14 0.42 1.06
C LEU A 136 12.10 -1.11 0.82
N MET A 137 13.26 -1.73 0.61
CA MET A 137 13.35 -3.17 0.38
C MET A 137 12.97 -4.01 1.61
N LYS A 138 13.30 -3.52 2.82
CA LYS A 138 12.87 -4.18 4.06
C LYS A 138 11.38 -4.04 4.30
N LEU A 139 10.84 -2.87 3.98
CA LEU A 139 9.41 -2.59 4.10
C LEU A 139 8.59 -3.49 3.19
N ALA A 140 9.05 -3.75 1.96
CA ALA A 140 8.38 -4.63 1.01
C ALA A 140 8.25 -6.08 1.52
N ALA A 141 9.12 -6.52 2.42
CA ALA A 141 9.10 -7.86 3.02
C ALA A 141 8.21 -7.99 4.26
N LEU A 142 7.66 -6.88 4.78
CA LEU A 142 6.80 -6.90 5.96
C LEU A 142 5.41 -7.45 5.64
N LYS A 143 4.68 -7.84 6.70
CA LYS A 143 3.26 -8.22 6.59
C LYS A 143 2.41 -7.05 6.08
N GLU A 144 1.31 -7.34 5.41
CA GLU A 144 0.41 -6.34 4.81
C GLU A 144 -0.03 -5.27 5.82
N SER A 145 -0.44 -5.66 7.02
CA SER A 145 -0.87 -4.72 8.06
C SER A 145 0.20 -3.69 8.44
N ALA A 146 1.47 -4.10 8.47
CA ALA A 146 2.60 -3.21 8.76
C ALA A 146 3.00 -2.34 7.56
N ARG A 147 2.71 -2.78 6.33
CA ARG A 147 2.99 -2.02 5.10
C ARG A 147 1.89 -1.03 4.74
N ARG A 148 0.63 -1.30 5.12
CA ARG A 148 -0.54 -0.53 4.70
C ARG A 148 -0.39 0.99 4.85
N PRO A 149 0.17 1.56 5.94
CA PRO A 149 0.40 2.99 6.05
C PRO A 149 1.37 3.58 5.02
N PHE A 150 2.20 2.72 4.41
CA PHE A 150 3.21 3.09 3.41
C PHE A 150 2.76 2.82 1.97
N ILE A 151 1.56 2.26 1.78
CA ILE A 151 1.04 1.92 0.47
C ILE A 151 0.15 3.04 -0.03
N PHE A 152 0.38 3.43 -1.28
CA PHE A 152 -0.44 4.37 -2.02
C PHE A 152 -0.94 3.71 -3.31
N TYR A 153 -2.22 3.91 -3.62
CA TYR A 153 -2.77 3.53 -4.91
C TYR A 153 -2.40 4.60 -5.94
N ARG A 154 -1.64 4.20 -6.93
CA ARG A 154 -1.32 5.05 -8.08
C ARG A 154 -2.40 4.88 -9.13
N ALA A 155 -3.22 5.89 -9.30
CA ALA A 155 -4.21 5.98 -10.37
C ALA A 155 -3.72 6.93 -11.46
N GLN A 156 -3.83 6.51 -12.71
CA GLN A 156 -3.48 7.34 -13.85
C GLN A 156 -4.70 8.11 -14.34
N VAL A 157 -4.57 9.43 -14.47
CA VAL A 157 -5.60 10.35 -14.98
C VAL A 157 -4.98 11.12 -16.15
N GLY A 158 -5.29 10.71 -17.38
CA GLY A 158 -4.62 11.24 -18.56
C GLY A 158 -3.11 10.97 -18.54
N SER A 159 -2.31 12.01 -18.62
CA SER A 159 -0.83 11.95 -18.50
C SER A 159 -0.33 12.08 -17.07
N ARG A 160 -1.22 12.27 -16.10
CA ARG A 160 -0.90 12.52 -14.70
C ARG A 160 -1.28 11.35 -13.80
N ASN A 161 -0.84 11.40 -12.56
CA ASN A 161 -1.05 10.36 -11.57
C ASN A 161 -1.59 10.96 -10.27
N MET A 162 -2.52 10.27 -9.64
CA MET A 162 -2.98 10.52 -8.27
C MET A 162 -2.47 9.42 -7.35
N LEU A 163 -2.25 9.77 -6.10
CA LEU A 163 -1.72 8.87 -5.07
C LEU A 163 -2.66 8.87 -3.86
N GLU A 164 -3.52 7.86 -3.76
CA GLU A 164 -4.46 7.67 -2.64
C GLU A 164 -3.84 6.78 -1.55
N SER A 165 -3.97 7.18 -0.29
CA SER A 165 -3.53 6.37 0.83
C SER A 165 -4.33 5.08 0.96
N ALA A 166 -3.65 3.94 1.06
CA ALA A 166 -4.33 2.66 1.31
C ALA A 166 -4.80 2.52 2.77
N ALA A 167 -4.13 3.16 3.72
CA ALA A 167 -4.50 3.15 5.13
C ALA A 167 -5.67 4.12 5.43
N HIS A 168 -5.78 5.19 4.66
CA HIS A 168 -6.80 6.22 4.81
C HIS A 168 -7.48 6.47 3.46
N PRO A 169 -8.45 5.62 3.05
CA PRO A 169 -9.17 5.77 1.79
C PRO A 169 -9.80 7.15 1.64
N GLY A 170 -9.72 7.71 0.43
CA GLY A 170 -10.19 9.06 0.13
C GLY A 170 -9.21 10.19 0.46
N TRP A 171 -8.04 9.86 1.04
CA TRP A 171 -6.97 10.82 1.29
C TRP A 171 -5.87 10.69 0.24
N PHE A 172 -5.60 11.81 -0.44
CA PHE A 172 -4.66 11.88 -1.56
C PHE A 172 -3.44 12.71 -1.19
N ILE A 173 -2.27 12.31 -1.67
CA ILE A 173 -1.08 13.16 -1.58
C ILE A 173 -1.38 14.45 -2.33
N CYS A 174 -1.01 15.59 -1.75
CA CYS A 174 -1.24 16.90 -2.33
C CYS A 174 -0.08 17.86 -2.08
N THR A 175 0.06 18.85 -2.99
CA THR A 175 0.87 20.05 -2.78
C THR A 175 -0.03 21.27 -2.68
N SER A 176 0.45 22.31 -2.01
CA SER A 176 -0.21 23.61 -1.98
C SER A 176 0.11 24.41 -3.26
N CYS A 177 -0.76 25.35 -3.62
CA CYS A 177 -0.44 26.34 -4.67
C CYS A 177 0.71 27.29 -4.27
N ASN A 178 1.02 27.39 -2.97
CA ASN A 178 2.15 28.16 -2.47
C ASN A 178 3.48 27.39 -2.67
N CYS A 179 4.57 28.12 -2.79
CA CYS A 179 5.89 27.53 -2.89
C CYS A 179 6.48 27.25 -1.50
N ASN A 180 7.38 26.26 -1.45
CA ASN A 180 8.13 25.88 -0.25
C ASN A 180 7.26 25.38 0.91
N GLU A 181 6.05 24.92 0.62
CA GLU A 181 5.20 24.29 1.62
C GLU A 181 5.39 22.77 1.65
N PRO A 182 5.16 22.14 2.82
CA PRO A 182 5.23 20.71 2.95
C PRO A 182 4.20 20.02 2.05
N VAL A 183 4.59 18.91 1.45
CA VAL A 183 3.69 17.98 0.80
C VAL A 183 2.85 17.31 1.88
N GLY A 184 1.55 17.23 1.68
CA GLY A 184 0.61 16.68 2.64
C GLY A 184 -0.37 15.70 2.02
N VAL A 185 -1.44 15.44 2.73
CA VAL A 185 -2.59 14.68 2.25
C VAL A 185 -3.87 15.47 2.44
N THR A 186 -4.85 15.25 1.56
CA THR A 186 -6.15 15.90 1.61
C THR A 186 -7.27 14.96 1.21
N ASP A 187 -8.44 15.11 1.82
CA ASP A 187 -9.70 14.47 1.43
C ASP A 187 -10.62 15.43 0.66
N LYS A 188 -10.17 16.68 0.46
CA LYS A 188 -10.94 17.72 -0.21
C LYS A 188 -10.26 18.17 -1.50
N PHE A 189 -11.02 18.19 -2.57
CA PHE A 189 -10.58 18.71 -3.87
C PHE A 189 -10.80 20.22 -3.91
N GLU A 190 -9.91 20.97 -3.27
CA GLU A 190 -9.95 22.42 -3.25
C GLU A 190 -9.02 23.01 -4.32
N ASN A 191 -9.39 24.16 -4.91
CA ASN A 191 -8.59 24.83 -5.95
C ASN A 191 -7.18 25.26 -5.51
N ARG A 192 -6.88 25.17 -4.21
CA ARG A 192 -5.57 25.55 -3.63
C ARG A 192 -4.64 24.36 -3.40
N LYS A 193 -5.09 23.15 -3.74
CA LYS A 193 -4.32 21.92 -3.55
C LYS A 193 -4.26 21.14 -4.85
N HIS A 194 -3.07 20.70 -5.21
CA HIS A 194 -2.82 19.88 -6.37
C HIS A 194 -2.67 18.42 -5.92
N ILE A 195 -3.44 17.52 -6.52
CA ILE A 195 -3.41 16.08 -6.25
C ILE A 195 -2.94 15.26 -7.44
N GLU A 196 -2.74 15.90 -8.59
CA GLU A 196 -2.28 15.26 -9.80
C GLU A 196 -0.82 15.60 -10.04
N PHE A 197 -0.03 14.56 -10.34
CA PHE A 197 1.41 14.64 -10.46
C PHE A 197 1.89 14.05 -11.79
N SER A 198 2.91 14.67 -12.35
CA SER A 198 3.68 14.15 -13.46
C SER A 198 4.87 13.38 -12.93
N PHE A 199 5.04 12.13 -13.38
CA PHE A 199 6.16 11.26 -13.03
C PHE A 199 7.14 11.23 -14.18
N GLN A 200 8.34 11.79 -13.97
CA GLN A 200 9.39 11.85 -14.98
C GLN A 200 10.43 10.77 -14.70
N PRO A 201 10.55 9.74 -15.56
CA PRO A 201 11.56 8.70 -15.39
C PRO A 201 12.97 9.31 -15.37
N VAL A 202 13.80 8.82 -14.45
CA VAL A 202 15.23 9.15 -14.43
C VAL A 202 15.93 8.22 -15.40
N CYS A 203 16.26 8.72 -16.58
CA CYS A 203 17.11 8.01 -17.52
C CYS A 203 18.52 7.89 -16.95
N LYS A 204 19.13 6.70 -17.00
CA LYS A 204 20.58 6.59 -16.91
C LYS A 204 21.13 7.38 -18.12
N ALA A 205 21.93 8.38 -17.88
CA ALA A 205 22.75 8.95 -18.94
C ALA A 205 23.60 7.78 -19.48
N GLU A 206 23.30 7.32 -20.67
CA GLU A 206 24.23 6.47 -21.43
C GLU A 206 25.45 7.38 -21.67
N MET A 207 26.55 7.00 -21.04
CA MET A 207 27.85 7.56 -21.40
C MET A 207 28.09 7.18 -22.86
N SER A 208 27.91 8.13 -23.75
CA SER A 208 28.39 7.99 -25.13
C SER A 208 29.85 7.58 -25.07
N PRO A 209 30.28 6.52 -25.77
CA PRO A 209 31.69 6.24 -25.88
C PRO A 209 32.31 7.46 -26.55
N SER A 210 33.22 8.10 -25.83
CA SER A 210 34.08 9.15 -26.43
C SER A 210 34.79 8.50 -27.62
N GLU A 211 34.54 9.05 -28.79
CA GLU A 211 35.33 8.76 -29.98
C GLU A 211 36.79 9.01 -29.62
N VAL A 212 37.54 7.95 -29.57
CA VAL A 212 39.00 8.00 -29.57
C VAL A 212 39.34 8.34 -31.01
N SER A 213 39.67 9.60 -31.28
CA SER A 213 40.31 9.99 -32.52
C SER A 213 41.77 9.61 -32.44
N ASP A 214 42.20 8.74 -33.38
CA ASP A 214 43.60 8.50 -33.72
C ASP A 214 44.26 9.77 -34.33
#